data_d0054a36b168c269a65328bcfdd0c4af
#
_entry.id   d0054a36b168c269a65328bcfdd0c4af
#
_cell.length_a   1.000
_cell.length_b   1.000
_cell.length_c   1.000
_cell.angle_alpha   90.00
_cell.angle_beta   90.00
_cell.angle_gamma   90.00
#
_symmetry.space_group_name_H-M   'P 1'
#
loop_
_entity.id
_entity.type
_entity.pdbx_description
1 polymer ?
#
loop_
_entity_poly.entity_id
_entity_poly.type
_entity_poly.pdbx_seq_one_letter_code
_entity_poly.pdbx_strand_id
1 'polypeptide(L)'
;MSLGVLNNIANLYAQNNLNQTQDSLQKVLTQLSSGSRINSGADDAAGLAIANGLNANIAALSQSTQNVNSGVGLLQTADGALSQVTNLLNRAVTLSTEAANGSLTSGQVGSANQEYQNILTEIGNIGSATNFNGISVFSNTATTTFVSDGTSSGSLSYADEVGALTKGSVGQTAAAPTVASAALTAVSAAPTASAAATLTYTPTGGTGTTDTLSASSLTFTYAGGTATSVAITAGSTLAQAASAITTAGGANFSAAVVSGKLVVTGGAVGTTNTLTQGGTLTDANSTPAPAGTAPGAGVDFTQASISTLTASTAATVLTSATSAIADVAYQRGVLGANINELTAASGVVSSEQVNLTSAENNVTATNYAQAASDLSKYQVLSQTGISAIAQANTVQQEVLKLLQ
;
A
#
# COMPACT_ATOMS: atom_id res chain seq x y z
N MET A 1 -0.52 71.33 -35.18
CA MET A 1 0.52 70.70 -34.37
C MET A 1 1.64 71.71 -34.15
N SER A 2 1.94 72.06 -32.93
CA SER A 2 3.05 72.95 -32.62
C SER A 2 4.37 72.20 -32.88
N LEU A 3 5.14 72.67 -33.86
CA LEU A 3 6.49 72.19 -34.14
C LEU A 3 7.41 72.73 -33.04
N GLY A 4 7.49 72.04 -31.93
CA GLY A 4 8.44 72.33 -30.87
C GLY A 4 9.84 71.91 -31.31
N VAL A 5 10.68 72.85 -31.68
CA VAL A 5 12.09 72.62 -32.11
C VAL A 5 12.95 72.07 -30.97
N LEU A 6 12.56 72.24 -29.71
CA LEU A 6 13.28 71.72 -28.52
C LEU A 6 12.91 70.32 -28.09
N ASN A 7 11.75 69.80 -28.48
CA ASN A 7 11.30 68.44 -28.10
C ASN A 7 10.68 67.75 -29.30
N ASN A 8 11.38 66.70 -29.84
CA ASN A 8 10.85 65.86 -30.90
C ASN A 8 9.90 64.79 -30.33
N ILE A 9 8.65 65.17 -30.06
CA ILE A 9 7.62 64.26 -29.51
C ILE A 9 7.37 63.09 -30.46
N ALA A 10 7.42 63.26 -31.79
CA ALA A 10 7.28 62.18 -32.76
C ALA A 10 8.40 61.14 -32.66
N ASN A 11 9.65 61.60 -32.46
CA ASN A 11 10.78 60.69 -32.24
C ASN A 11 10.64 59.95 -30.89
N LEU A 12 10.16 60.61 -29.81
CA LEU A 12 9.95 59.97 -28.51
C LEU A 12 8.89 58.89 -28.60
N TYR A 13 7.77 59.11 -29.30
CA TYR A 13 6.76 58.09 -29.59
C TYR A 13 7.32 56.93 -30.42
N ALA A 14 8.09 57.22 -31.48
CA ALA A 14 8.71 56.20 -32.32
C ALA A 14 9.70 55.38 -31.52
N GLN A 15 10.46 55.99 -30.63
CA GLN A 15 11.44 55.30 -29.75
C GLN A 15 10.75 54.41 -28.72
N ASN A 16 9.66 54.86 -28.09
CA ASN A 16 8.87 54.02 -27.19
C ASN A 16 8.25 52.82 -27.90
N ASN A 17 7.70 53.03 -29.10
CA ASN A 17 7.14 51.93 -29.89
C ASN A 17 8.23 50.94 -30.35
N LEU A 18 9.43 51.42 -30.67
CA LEU A 18 10.56 50.56 -31.02
C LEU A 18 11.00 49.71 -29.82
N ASN A 19 11.10 50.29 -28.62
CA ASN A 19 11.46 49.59 -27.40
C ASN A 19 10.45 48.46 -27.11
N GLN A 20 9.13 48.79 -27.16
CA GLN A 20 8.07 47.77 -26.98
C GLN A 20 8.11 46.66 -28.03
N THR A 21 8.49 47.02 -29.27
CA THR A 21 8.67 46.03 -30.34
C THR A 21 9.85 45.12 -30.08
N GLN A 22 10.97 45.68 -29.56
CA GLN A 22 12.16 44.92 -29.20
C GLN A 22 11.89 43.95 -28.01
N ASP A 23 11.18 44.42 -26.98
CA ASP A 23 10.77 43.58 -25.83
C ASP A 23 9.87 42.43 -26.29
N SER A 24 8.91 42.70 -27.20
CA SER A 24 8.04 41.71 -27.78
C SER A 24 8.80 40.70 -28.65
N LEU A 25 9.76 41.16 -29.44
CA LEU A 25 10.65 40.34 -30.26
C LEU A 25 11.47 39.38 -29.37
N GLN A 26 12.05 39.91 -28.30
CA GLN A 26 12.84 39.11 -27.36
C GLN A 26 11.99 38.04 -26.67
N LYS A 27 10.74 38.41 -26.26
CA LYS A 27 9.80 37.47 -25.69
C LYS A 27 9.48 36.30 -26.65
N VAL A 28 9.16 36.60 -27.91
CA VAL A 28 8.85 35.59 -28.93
C VAL A 28 10.06 34.72 -29.23
N LEU A 29 11.27 35.30 -29.30
CA LEU A 29 12.51 34.53 -29.45
C LEU A 29 12.74 33.56 -28.29
N THR A 30 12.48 34.00 -27.05
CA THR A 30 12.57 33.14 -25.87
C THR A 30 11.56 32.00 -25.94
N GLN A 31 10.32 32.26 -26.32
CA GLN A 31 9.28 31.24 -26.49
C GLN A 31 9.62 30.22 -27.58
N LEU A 32 10.18 30.71 -28.70
CA LEU A 32 10.58 29.85 -29.82
C LEU A 32 11.78 28.97 -29.47
N SER A 33 12.74 29.54 -28.71
CA SER A 33 13.94 28.85 -28.30
C SER A 33 13.71 27.81 -27.19
N SER A 34 12.84 28.13 -26.22
CA SER A 34 12.49 27.23 -25.12
C SER A 34 11.42 26.20 -25.50
N GLY A 35 10.62 26.48 -26.52
CA GLY A 35 9.42 25.70 -26.85
C GLY A 35 8.26 25.92 -25.86
N SER A 36 8.47 26.77 -24.84
CA SER A 36 7.47 27.08 -23.82
C SER A 36 6.89 28.49 -24.00
N ARG A 37 5.57 28.58 -23.93
CA ARG A 37 4.83 29.85 -23.94
C ARG A 37 5.04 30.65 -22.65
N ILE A 38 5.23 29.94 -21.53
CA ILE A 38 5.41 30.51 -20.19
C ILE A 38 6.84 30.22 -19.76
N ASN A 39 7.68 31.26 -19.77
CA ASN A 39 9.09 31.16 -19.37
C ASN A 39 9.35 31.87 -18.02
N SER A 40 8.43 32.74 -17.60
CA SER A 40 8.53 33.48 -16.35
C SER A 40 7.14 33.70 -15.74
N GLY A 41 7.11 34.00 -14.43
CA GLY A 41 5.86 34.38 -13.76
C GLY A 41 5.23 35.65 -14.29
N ALA A 42 5.99 36.50 -15.02
CA ALA A 42 5.48 37.72 -15.68
C ALA A 42 4.69 37.37 -16.95
N ASP A 43 4.89 36.22 -17.58
CA ASP A 43 4.18 35.77 -18.78
C ASP A 43 2.76 35.31 -18.46
N ASP A 44 2.63 34.45 -17.45
CA ASP A 44 1.36 33.91 -16.93
C ASP A 44 1.60 33.31 -15.55
N ALA A 45 1.31 34.05 -14.48
CA ALA A 45 1.51 33.57 -13.11
C ALA A 45 0.59 32.40 -12.74
N ALA A 46 -0.64 32.40 -13.26
CA ALA A 46 -1.61 31.34 -13.00
C ALA A 46 -1.24 30.06 -13.75
N GLY A 47 -0.89 30.19 -15.04
CA GLY A 47 -0.42 29.08 -15.86
C GLY A 47 0.87 28.46 -15.32
N LEU A 48 1.82 29.27 -14.84
CA LEU A 48 3.06 28.78 -14.23
C LEU A 48 2.79 28.00 -12.94
N ALA A 49 1.87 28.47 -12.09
CA ALA A 49 1.50 27.76 -10.87
C ALA A 49 0.86 26.40 -11.19
N ILE A 50 -0.03 26.33 -12.18
CA ILE A 50 -0.64 25.07 -12.65
C ILE A 50 0.44 24.15 -13.22
N ALA A 51 1.31 24.63 -14.09
CA ALA A 51 2.37 23.83 -14.70
C ALA A 51 3.33 23.25 -13.62
N ASN A 52 3.72 24.05 -12.64
CA ASN A 52 4.56 23.59 -11.55
C ASN A 52 3.86 22.51 -10.69
N GLY A 53 2.55 22.67 -10.43
CA GLY A 53 1.74 21.64 -9.74
C GLY A 53 1.68 20.33 -10.53
N LEU A 54 1.40 20.42 -11.84
CA LEU A 54 1.38 19.25 -12.74
C LEU A 54 2.75 18.58 -12.81
N ASN A 55 3.84 19.31 -12.91
CA ASN A 55 5.18 18.79 -12.92
C ASN A 55 5.54 18.08 -11.60
N ALA A 56 5.12 18.62 -10.46
CA ALA A 56 5.31 17.97 -9.16
C ALA A 56 4.55 16.62 -9.10
N ASN A 57 3.32 16.58 -9.59
CA ASN A 57 2.52 15.35 -9.65
C ASN A 57 3.13 14.33 -10.63
N ILE A 58 3.58 14.76 -11.80
CA ILE A 58 4.28 13.91 -12.79
C ILE A 58 5.54 13.29 -12.17
N ALA A 59 6.31 14.06 -11.41
CA ALA A 59 7.49 13.57 -10.71
C ALA A 59 7.12 12.54 -9.63
N ALA A 60 6.05 12.78 -8.86
CA ALA A 60 5.53 11.83 -7.87
C ALA A 60 5.07 10.52 -8.51
N LEU A 61 4.33 10.58 -9.63
CA LEU A 61 3.90 9.40 -10.39
C LEU A 61 5.08 8.63 -11.00
N SER A 62 6.10 9.33 -11.48
CA SER A 62 7.33 8.70 -11.97
C SER A 62 8.03 7.91 -10.87
N GLN A 63 8.15 8.48 -9.66
CA GLN A 63 8.71 7.78 -8.51
C GLN A 63 7.82 6.62 -8.06
N SER A 64 6.49 6.80 -8.11
CA SER A 64 5.52 5.74 -7.79
C SER A 64 5.67 4.54 -8.72
N THR A 65 5.89 4.75 -10.00
CA THR A 65 6.17 3.67 -10.96
C THR A 65 7.45 2.91 -10.59
N GLN A 66 8.50 3.60 -10.15
CA GLN A 66 9.74 2.96 -9.69
C GLN A 66 9.52 2.16 -8.40
N ASN A 67 8.74 2.70 -7.46
CA ASN A 67 8.39 2.01 -6.23
C ASN A 67 7.61 0.72 -6.52
N VAL A 68 6.61 0.77 -7.41
CA VAL A 68 5.86 -0.42 -7.84
C VAL A 68 6.77 -1.47 -8.46
N ASN A 69 7.67 -1.08 -9.36
CA ASN A 69 8.62 -2.01 -9.97
C ASN A 69 9.54 -2.65 -8.93
N SER A 70 9.93 -1.90 -7.90
CA SER A 70 10.73 -2.42 -6.77
C SER A 70 9.92 -3.42 -5.93
N GLY A 71 8.64 -3.13 -5.65
CA GLY A 71 7.73 -4.05 -4.96
C GLY A 71 7.53 -5.34 -5.73
N VAL A 72 7.27 -5.24 -7.03
CA VAL A 72 7.16 -6.42 -7.93
C VAL A 72 8.46 -7.24 -7.90
N GLY A 73 9.62 -6.61 -7.95
CA GLY A 73 10.93 -7.29 -7.89
C GLY A 73 11.13 -8.05 -6.57
N LEU A 74 10.71 -7.45 -5.45
CA LEU A 74 10.73 -8.09 -4.13
C LEU A 74 9.84 -9.34 -4.11
N LEU A 75 8.60 -9.23 -4.57
CA LEU A 75 7.64 -10.35 -4.59
C LEU A 75 8.10 -11.48 -5.54
N GLN A 76 8.68 -11.14 -6.68
CA GLN A 76 9.27 -12.14 -7.60
C GLN A 76 10.47 -12.86 -6.98
N THR A 77 11.28 -12.15 -6.19
CA THR A 77 12.38 -12.76 -5.45
C THR A 77 11.86 -13.76 -4.41
N ALA A 78 10.78 -13.40 -3.70
CA ALA A 78 10.07 -14.30 -2.78
C ALA A 78 9.53 -15.55 -3.49
N ASP A 79 8.85 -15.37 -4.62
CA ASP A 79 8.27 -16.49 -5.38
C ASP A 79 9.36 -17.46 -5.87
N GLY A 80 10.48 -16.93 -6.35
CA GLY A 80 11.65 -17.75 -6.78
C GLY A 80 12.21 -18.60 -5.63
N ALA A 81 12.35 -18.02 -4.44
CA ALA A 81 12.81 -18.73 -3.25
C ALA A 81 11.81 -19.81 -2.80
N LEU A 82 10.51 -19.49 -2.79
CA LEU A 82 9.46 -20.46 -2.45
C LEU A 82 9.37 -21.62 -3.44
N SER A 83 9.72 -21.38 -4.70
CA SER A 83 9.84 -22.46 -5.69
C SER A 83 10.93 -23.48 -5.30
N GLN A 84 12.08 -23.02 -4.79
CA GLN A 84 13.13 -23.91 -4.30
C GLN A 84 12.69 -24.68 -3.04
N VAL A 85 11.98 -23.98 -2.13
CA VAL A 85 11.39 -24.65 -0.94
C VAL A 85 10.43 -25.76 -1.36
N THR A 86 9.60 -25.54 -2.38
CA THR A 86 8.71 -26.57 -2.92
C THR A 86 9.50 -27.81 -3.39
N ASN A 87 10.63 -27.61 -4.08
CA ASN A 87 11.48 -28.70 -4.52
C ASN A 87 12.07 -29.51 -3.33
N LEU A 88 12.53 -28.79 -2.30
CA LEU A 88 13.04 -29.43 -1.07
C LEU A 88 11.95 -30.19 -0.32
N LEU A 89 10.74 -29.66 -0.22
CA LEU A 89 9.59 -30.33 0.39
C LEU A 89 9.19 -31.59 -0.40
N ASN A 90 9.20 -31.54 -1.74
CA ASN A 90 8.97 -32.73 -2.57
C ASN A 90 10.01 -33.81 -2.30
N ARG A 91 11.26 -33.44 -2.07
CA ARG A 91 12.29 -34.40 -1.65
C ARG A 91 12.02 -34.99 -0.26
N ALA A 92 11.56 -34.14 0.69
CA ALA A 92 11.15 -34.60 2.02
C ALA A 92 9.98 -35.58 1.96
N VAL A 93 8.99 -35.35 1.07
CA VAL A 93 7.89 -36.29 0.79
C VAL A 93 8.43 -37.64 0.30
N THR A 94 9.39 -37.64 -0.63
CA THR A 94 10.02 -38.88 -1.14
C THR A 94 10.71 -39.65 -0.03
N LEU A 95 11.54 -38.96 0.79
CA LEU A 95 12.26 -39.60 1.92
C LEU A 95 11.28 -40.13 2.97
N SER A 96 10.20 -39.43 3.23
CA SER A 96 9.17 -39.86 4.19
C SER A 96 8.44 -41.10 3.70
N THR A 97 8.12 -41.16 2.41
CA THR A 97 7.50 -42.33 1.78
C THR A 97 8.44 -43.55 1.82
N GLU A 98 9.73 -43.33 1.57
CA GLU A 98 10.76 -44.33 1.65
C GLU A 98 10.92 -44.86 3.09
N ALA A 99 11.01 -43.95 4.08
CA ALA A 99 11.13 -44.30 5.48
C ALA A 99 9.88 -45.03 6.06
N ALA A 100 8.69 -44.74 5.50
CA ALA A 100 7.44 -45.42 5.86
C ALA A 100 7.39 -46.86 5.34
N ASN A 101 8.23 -47.21 4.37
CA ASN A 101 8.31 -48.55 3.86
C ASN A 101 9.08 -49.45 4.85
N GLY A 102 8.41 -50.37 5.52
CA GLY A 102 8.96 -51.25 6.56
C GLY A 102 10.07 -52.20 6.11
N SER A 103 10.55 -52.10 4.86
CA SER A 103 11.66 -52.90 4.31
C SER A 103 13.04 -52.30 4.59
N LEU A 104 13.14 -51.05 5.08
CA LEU A 104 14.41 -50.39 5.35
C LEU A 104 15.00 -50.80 6.71
N THR A 105 16.33 -50.96 6.76
CA THR A 105 17.06 -51.11 8.01
C THR A 105 17.12 -49.78 8.78
N SER A 106 17.33 -49.83 10.10
CA SER A 106 17.47 -48.66 10.94
C SER A 106 18.59 -47.70 10.47
N GLY A 107 19.67 -48.25 9.91
CA GLY A 107 20.76 -47.43 9.33
C GLY A 107 20.34 -46.67 8.08
N GLN A 108 19.55 -47.30 7.20
CA GLN A 108 19.01 -46.63 6.00
C GLN A 108 18.02 -45.50 6.35
N VAL A 109 17.11 -45.77 7.31
CA VAL A 109 16.21 -44.73 7.84
C VAL A 109 17.00 -43.62 8.50
N GLY A 110 18.10 -43.91 9.21
CA GLY A 110 19.00 -42.91 9.78
C GLY A 110 19.66 -42.04 8.72
N SER A 111 20.06 -42.59 7.57
CA SER A 111 20.59 -41.82 6.44
C SER A 111 19.52 -40.92 5.81
N ALA A 112 18.31 -41.44 5.62
CA ALA A 112 17.17 -40.64 5.14
C ALA A 112 16.81 -39.47 6.11
N ASN A 113 16.87 -39.73 7.42
CA ASN A 113 16.69 -38.68 8.43
C ASN A 113 17.77 -37.59 8.35
N GLN A 114 19.03 -37.95 8.12
CA GLN A 114 20.10 -36.97 7.98
C GLN A 114 19.84 -36.04 6.77
N GLU A 115 19.42 -36.59 5.64
CA GLU A 115 19.05 -35.83 4.46
C GLU A 115 17.83 -34.92 4.76
N TYR A 116 16.83 -35.48 5.43
CA TYR A 116 15.65 -34.71 5.87
C TYR A 116 16.03 -33.51 6.76
N GLN A 117 16.94 -33.69 7.73
CA GLN A 117 17.46 -32.62 8.58
C GLN A 117 18.20 -31.53 7.78
N ASN A 118 18.96 -31.95 6.76
CA ASN A 118 19.64 -31.01 5.87
C ASN A 118 18.63 -30.23 5.05
N ILE A 119 17.56 -30.84 4.55
CA ILE A 119 16.45 -30.15 3.87
C ILE A 119 15.81 -29.10 4.76
N LEU A 120 15.47 -29.42 6.00
CA LEU A 120 14.89 -28.49 6.94
C LEU A 120 15.84 -27.31 7.26
N THR A 121 17.14 -27.60 7.31
CA THR A 121 18.18 -26.59 7.52
C THR A 121 18.26 -25.65 6.31
N GLU A 122 18.24 -26.20 5.10
CA GLU A 122 18.32 -25.46 3.87
C GLU A 122 17.08 -24.56 3.66
N ILE A 123 15.89 -25.04 4.01
CA ILE A 123 14.68 -24.19 4.01
C ILE A 123 14.87 -22.97 4.91
N GLY A 124 15.41 -23.17 6.12
CA GLY A 124 15.74 -22.06 7.02
C GLY A 124 16.81 -21.10 6.45
N ASN A 125 17.82 -21.66 5.78
CA ASN A 125 18.87 -20.89 5.12
C ASN A 125 18.31 -20.04 3.97
N ILE A 126 17.44 -20.61 3.12
CA ILE A 126 16.73 -19.87 2.06
C ILE A 126 15.97 -18.69 2.66
N GLY A 127 15.22 -18.92 3.76
CA GLY A 127 14.46 -17.86 4.42
C GLY A 127 15.34 -16.71 4.94
N SER A 128 16.47 -17.06 5.55
CA SER A 128 17.37 -16.07 6.13
C SER A 128 18.29 -15.37 5.11
N ALA A 129 18.68 -16.07 4.04
CA ALA A 129 19.60 -15.56 3.03
C ALA A 129 18.91 -14.79 1.90
N THR A 130 17.60 -15.01 1.69
CA THR A 130 16.86 -14.31 0.64
C THR A 130 16.64 -12.86 1.03
N ASN A 131 17.28 -11.98 0.30
CA ASN A 131 17.12 -10.53 0.49
C ASN A 131 16.93 -9.83 -0.86
N PHE A 132 16.28 -8.69 -0.82
CA PHE A 132 16.11 -7.77 -1.93
C PHE A 132 16.59 -6.38 -1.52
N ASN A 133 17.62 -5.88 -2.17
CA ASN A 133 18.24 -4.58 -1.86
C ASN A 133 18.62 -4.43 -0.36
N GLY A 134 19.14 -5.52 0.26
CA GLY A 134 19.55 -5.52 1.68
C GLY A 134 18.39 -5.68 2.68
N ILE A 135 17.16 -5.81 2.22
CA ILE A 135 15.98 -6.07 3.05
C ILE A 135 15.67 -7.56 3.00
N SER A 136 15.49 -8.20 4.17
CA SER A 136 15.06 -9.60 4.23
C SER A 136 13.66 -9.72 3.64
N VAL A 137 13.51 -10.61 2.66
CA VAL A 137 12.23 -10.85 1.98
C VAL A 137 11.25 -11.61 2.88
N PHE A 138 11.74 -12.59 3.63
CA PHE A 138 10.93 -13.40 4.55
C PHE A 138 11.00 -12.84 5.97
N SER A 139 10.34 -11.71 6.20
CA SER A 139 10.22 -11.12 7.52
C SER A 139 8.74 -11.07 7.94
N ASN A 140 8.46 -11.15 9.24
CA ASN A 140 7.10 -10.92 9.75
C ASN A 140 6.71 -9.43 9.73
N THR A 141 7.54 -8.58 9.10
CA THR A 141 7.28 -7.15 8.97
C THR A 141 6.79 -6.90 7.56
N ALA A 142 5.58 -6.39 7.41
CA ALA A 142 5.06 -6.00 6.12
C ALA A 142 5.95 -4.90 5.51
N THR A 143 6.44 -5.13 4.31
CA THR A 143 7.06 -4.09 3.49
C THR A 143 5.95 -3.39 2.73
N THR A 144 5.95 -2.08 2.70
CA THR A 144 4.89 -1.32 2.01
C THR A 144 5.44 -0.66 0.76
N THR A 145 4.79 -0.90 -0.37
CA THR A 145 5.02 -0.15 -1.61
C THR A 145 4.13 1.08 -1.62
N PHE A 146 4.75 2.26 -1.55
CA PHE A 146 4.04 3.53 -1.54
C PHE A 146 3.85 4.06 -2.95
N VAL A 147 2.58 4.33 -3.31
CA VAL A 147 2.15 4.88 -4.59
C VAL A 147 1.41 6.19 -4.32
N SER A 148 1.81 7.27 -4.96
CA SER A 148 1.19 8.58 -4.77
C SER A 148 1.13 9.34 -6.10
N ASP A 149 0.06 10.07 -6.31
CA ASP A 149 -0.12 11.05 -7.38
C ASP A 149 0.42 12.46 -7.03
N GLY A 150 1.07 12.60 -5.87
CA GLY A 150 1.55 13.88 -5.33
C GLY A 150 0.50 14.64 -4.53
N THR A 151 -0.72 14.10 -4.36
CA THR A 151 -1.76 14.65 -3.49
C THR A 151 -1.90 13.82 -2.21
N SER A 152 -2.42 14.42 -1.15
CA SER A 152 -2.69 13.69 0.10
C SER A 152 -3.85 12.71 0.00
N SER A 153 -4.71 12.86 -1.01
CA SER A 153 -5.90 12.02 -1.22
C SER A 153 -5.66 10.86 -2.17
N GLY A 154 -4.63 10.94 -3.02
CA GLY A 154 -4.27 9.92 -4.01
C GLY A 154 -3.10 9.03 -3.59
N SER A 155 -2.77 8.99 -2.30
CA SER A 155 -1.70 8.13 -1.79
C SER A 155 -2.24 6.78 -1.37
N LEU A 156 -1.67 5.69 -1.90
CA LEU A 156 -1.98 4.31 -1.55
C LEU A 156 -0.71 3.62 -1.06
N SER A 157 -0.86 2.76 -0.07
CA SER A 157 0.22 1.89 0.40
C SER A 157 -0.21 0.45 0.20
N TYR A 158 0.50 -0.27 -0.64
CA TYR A 158 0.31 -1.71 -0.84
C TYR A 158 1.19 -2.45 0.16
N ALA A 159 0.59 -3.30 0.97
CA ALA A 159 1.32 -4.14 1.88
C ALA A 159 1.86 -5.37 1.12
N ASP A 160 3.17 -5.41 0.93
CA ASP A 160 3.87 -6.56 0.36
C ASP A 160 4.16 -7.55 1.50
N GLU A 161 3.14 -8.30 1.90
CA GLU A 161 3.22 -9.23 3.01
C GLU A 161 3.82 -10.55 2.57
N VAL A 162 5.06 -10.78 2.95
CA VAL A 162 5.74 -12.08 2.79
C VAL A 162 5.98 -12.66 4.16
N GLY A 163 5.37 -13.82 4.44
CA GLY A 163 5.50 -14.50 5.73
C GLY A 163 6.93 -14.93 6.03
N ALA A 164 7.24 -15.14 7.31
CA ALA A 164 8.54 -15.66 7.70
C ALA A 164 8.75 -17.09 7.16
N LEU A 165 9.92 -17.35 6.61
CA LEU A 165 10.32 -18.66 6.17
C LEU A 165 11.41 -19.20 7.11
N THR A 166 11.01 -20.06 8.03
CA THR A 166 11.88 -20.74 8.98
C THR A 166 11.47 -22.20 9.09
N LYS A 167 12.26 -23.02 9.80
CA LYS A 167 11.85 -24.41 10.12
C LYS A 167 10.52 -24.46 10.89
N GLY A 168 10.19 -23.41 11.68
CA GLY A 168 8.98 -23.31 12.49
C GLY A 168 7.79 -22.67 11.77
N SER A 169 7.95 -22.21 10.51
CA SER A 169 6.91 -21.45 9.80
C SER A 169 7.01 -21.64 8.28
N VAL A 170 7.06 -22.88 7.81
CA VAL A 170 7.15 -23.17 6.37
C VAL A 170 5.79 -23.00 5.72
N GLY A 171 5.70 -22.10 4.73
CA GLY A 171 4.45 -21.79 4.03
C GLY A 171 3.51 -20.86 4.80
N GLN A 172 3.96 -20.25 5.90
CA GLN A 172 3.17 -19.26 6.63
C GLN A 172 3.07 -17.97 5.82
N THR A 173 1.85 -17.51 5.53
CA THR A 173 1.64 -16.16 5.00
C THR A 173 1.85 -15.12 6.12
N ALA A 174 2.32 -13.91 5.80
CA ALA A 174 2.49 -12.84 6.80
C ALA A 174 1.14 -12.42 7.40
N ALA A 175 0.10 -12.55 6.62
CA ALA A 175 -1.29 -12.59 7.04
C ALA A 175 -1.76 -14.05 7.18
N ALA A 176 -0.95 -14.98 7.73
CA ALA A 176 -1.65 -15.94 8.54
C ALA A 176 -2.46 -15.05 9.46
N PRO A 177 -3.78 -15.21 9.51
CA PRO A 177 -4.44 -14.67 10.66
C PRO A 177 -3.59 -15.18 11.81
N THR A 178 -2.72 -14.37 12.38
CA THR A 178 -2.59 -14.46 13.79
C THR A 178 -4.05 -14.45 14.15
N VAL A 179 -4.57 -15.61 14.46
CA VAL A 179 -5.65 -15.71 15.38
C VAL A 179 -5.01 -15.08 16.58
N ALA A 180 -4.82 -13.77 16.45
CA ALA A 180 -4.52 -12.93 17.56
C ALA A 180 -5.65 -13.31 18.45
N SER A 181 -5.30 -14.01 19.54
CA SER A 181 -6.15 -14.05 20.68
C SER A 181 -6.89 -12.72 20.61
N ALA A 182 -8.10 -12.72 20.02
CA ALA A 182 -8.81 -11.49 19.78
C ALA A 182 -9.22 -11.10 21.18
N ALA A 183 -8.31 -10.37 21.83
CA ALA A 183 -8.66 -9.66 23.01
C ALA A 183 -9.91 -8.89 22.61
N LEU A 184 -11.00 -9.17 23.25
CA LEU A 184 -12.22 -8.41 23.11
C LEU A 184 -11.80 -6.95 23.29
N THR A 185 -11.55 -6.26 22.20
CA THR A 185 -11.51 -4.81 22.22
C THR A 185 -12.98 -4.44 22.38
N ALA A 186 -13.37 -4.26 23.63
CA ALA A 186 -14.67 -3.71 23.95
C ALA A 186 -14.72 -2.33 23.32
N VAL A 187 -15.35 -2.21 22.15
CA VAL A 187 -15.86 -0.94 21.69
C VAL A 187 -17.06 -0.66 22.60
N SER A 188 -16.78 -0.05 23.74
CA SER A 188 -17.78 0.46 24.64
C SER A 188 -18.50 1.60 23.93
N ALA A 189 -19.67 1.34 23.39
CA ALA A 189 -20.59 2.43 23.09
C ALA A 189 -21.04 2.99 24.46
N ALA A 190 -20.63 4.21 24.76
CA ALA A 190 -21.08 4.90 25.97
C ALA A 190 -22.62 4.92 25.98
N PRO A 191 -23.26 4.57 27.11
CA PRO A 191 -24.71 4.55 27.22
C PRO A 191 -25.25 5.96 26.99
N THR A 192 -26.21 6.09 26.10
CA THR A 192 -26.96 7.32 25.88
C THR A 192 -28.31 7.21 26.64
N ALA A 193 -28.99 8.33 26.81
CA ALA A 193 -30.29 8.35 27.52
C ALA A 193 -31.36 7.42 26.87
N SER A 194 -31.15 6.96 25.67
CA SER A 194 -32.09 6.12 24.89
C SER A 194 -31.51 4.77 24.41
N ALA A 195 -30.25 4.44 24.75
CA ALA A 195 -29.63 3.17 24.37
C ALA A 195 -28.86 2.56 25.55
N ALA A 196 -28.95 1.23 25.72
CA ALA A 196 -28.17 0.49 26.70
C ALA A 196 -26.71 0.36 26.25
N ALA A 197 -25.78 0.22 27.22
CA ALA A 197 -24.37 -0.06 26.96
C ALA A 197 -24.22 -1.39 26.24
N THR A 198 -23.42 -1.42 25.16
CA THR A 198 -23.16 -2.64 24.39
C THR A 198 -21.66 -2.92 24.28
N LEU A 199 -21.30 -4.21 24.40
CA LEU A 199 -19.96 -4.72 24.11
C LEU A 199 -20.09 -5.69 22.94
N THR A 200 -19.32 -5.47 21.88
CA THR A 200 -19.38 -6.31 20.68
C THR A 200 -18.06 -7.04 20.48
N TYR A 201 -18.12 -8.35 20.45
CA TYR A 201 -17.02 -9.23 20.05
C TYR A 201 -17.16 -9.57 18.56
N THR A 202 -16.12 -9.28 17.79
CA THR A 202 -16.05 -9.63 16.38
C THR A 202 -15.00 -10.74 16.20
N PRO A 203 -15.38 -11.96 15.81
CA PRO A 203 -14.42 -13.01 15.51
C PRO A 203 -13.55 -12.60 14.30
N THR A 204 -12.26 -12.89 14.35
CA THR A 204 -11.26 -12.49 13.35
C THR A 204 -10.98 -13.66 12.39
N GLY A 205 -11.93 -14.28 11.79
CA GLY A 205 -11.61 -15.40 10.90
C GLY A 205 -12.78 -16.08 10.23
N GLY A 206 -13.99 -15.72 10.55
CA GLY A 206 -15.14 -16.35 9.93
C GLY A 206 -16.44 -15.73 10.40
N THR A 207 -17.40 -15.64 9.50
CA THR A 207 -18.78 -15.23 9.80
C THR A 207 -19.65 -16.45 10.12
N GLY A 208 -19.07 -17.54 10.60
CA GLY A 208 -19.76 -18.80 10.82
C GLY A 208 -20.27 -18.96 12.27
N THR A 209 -21.50 -19.47 12.42
CA THR A 209 -22.11 -19.87 13.71
C THR A 209 -21.41 -21.08 14.35
N THR A 210 -20.36 -21.60 13.71
CA THR A 210 -19.60 -22.81 14.10
C THR A 210 -18.27 -22.53 14.75
N ASP A 211 -17.88 -21.25 14.90
CA ASP A 211 -16.63 -20.90 15.57
C ASP A 211 -16.68 -21.32 17.03
N THR A 212 -15.65 -22.02 17.49
CA THR A 212 -15.53 -22.49 18.86
C THR A 212 -14.56 -21.64 19.65
N LEU A 213 -14.86 -21.44 20.94
CA LEU A 213 -14.10 -20.59 21.85
C LEU A 213 -13.17 -21.45 22.73
N SER A 214 -12.01 -20.91 23.10
CA SER A 214 -11.17 -21.51 24.12
C SER A 214 -11.74 -21.27 25.52
N ALA A 215 -11.38 -22.13 26.45
CA ALA A 215 -11.79 -21.96 27.85
C ALA A 215 -11.30 -20.62 28.40
N SER A 216 -12.19 -19.79 28.89
CA SER A 216 -11.87 -18.51 29.51
C SER A 216 -12.87 -18.15 30.59
N SER A 217 -12.43 -17.31 31.51
CA SER A 217 -13.32 -16.71 32.52
C SER A 217 -13.44 -15.23 32.19
N LEU A 218 -14.65 -14.81 31.87
CA LEU A 218 -14.98 -13.41 31.60
C LEU A 218 -15.62 -12.82 32.86
N THR A 219 -15.28 -11.59 33.20
CA THR A 219 -15.95 -10.85 34.24
C THR A 219 -16.69 -9.65 33.64
N PHE A 220 -17.95 -9.52 33.96
CA PHE A 220 -18.77 -8.38 33.56
C PHE A 220 -19.17 -7.58 34.77
N THR A 221 -18.94 -6.27 34.76
CA THR A 221 -19.41 -5.34 35.79
C THR A 221 -20.38 -4.36 35.16
N TYR A 222 -21.61 -4.32 35.65
CA TYR A 222 -22.67 -3.47 35.15
C TYR A 222 -23.01 -2.40 36.19
N ALA A 223 -23.11 -1.16 35.78
CA ALA A 223 -23.51 0.00 36.59
C ALA A 223 -22.69 0.17 37.92
N GLY A 224 -21.40 -0.21 37.90
CA GLY A 224 -20.56 -0.14 39.11
C GLY A 224 -20.88 -1.16 40.20
N GLY A 225 -21.70 -2.16 39.89
CA GLY A 225 -22.03 -3.27 40.78
C GLY A 225 -20.92 -4.30 40.94
N THR A 226 -21.24 -5.44 41.58
CA THR A 226 -20.30 -6.55 41.75
C THR A 226 -19.99 -7.20 40.40
N ALA A 227 -18.73 -7.50 40.15
CA ALA A 227 -18.30 -8.20 38.94
C ALA A 227 -18.90 -9.63 38.90
N THR A 228 -19.60 -9.96 37.82
CA THR A 228 -20.15 -11.31 37.58
C THR A 228 -19.16 -12.09 36.71
N SER A 229 -18.66 -13.21 37.23
CA SER A 229 -17.76 -14.10 36.50
C SER A 229 -18.54 -15.14 35.68
N VAL A 230 -18.20 -15.27 34.41
CA VAL A 230 -18.82 -16.22 33.49
C VAL A 230 -17.72 -17.13 32.94
N ALA A 231 -17.81 -18.40 33.23
CA ALA A 231 -16.90 -19.41 32.68
C ALA A 231 -17.38 -19.84 31.30
N ILE A 232 -16.53 -19.68 30.28
CA ILE A 232 -16.75 -20.20 28.92
C ILE A 232 -15.95 -21.51 28.79
N THR A 233 -16.64 -22.59 28.47
CA THR A 233 -16.01 -23.90 28.29
C THR A 233 -15.29 -23.98 26.94
N ALA A 234 -14.14 -24.64 26.91
CA ALA A 234 -13.45 -24.90 25.63
C ALA A 234 -14.35 -25.66 24.65
N GLY A 235 -14.35 -25.22 23.38
CA GLY A 235 -15.21 -25.80 22.35
C GLY A 235 -16.64 -25.24 22.30
N SER A 236 -16.97 -24.27 23.16
CA SER A 236 -18.27 -23.59 23.09
C SER A 236 -18.40 -22.75 21.82
N THR A 237 -19.56 -22.83 21.17
CA THR A 237 -19.91 -21.92 20.06
C THR A 237 -20.23 -20.53 20.60
N LEU A 238 -20.22 -19.51 19.73
CA LEU A 238 -20.66 -18.15 20.08
C LEU A 238 -22.08 -18.12 20.66
N ALA A 239 -22.98 -18.98 20.18
CA ALA A 239 -24.35 -19.08 20.69
C ALA A 239 -24.39 -19.67 22.11
N GLN A 240 -23.55 -20.69 22.41
CA GLN A 240 -23.42 -21.24 23.75
C GLN A 240 -22.80 -20.24 24.74
N ALA A 241 -21.79 -19.50 24.30
CA ALA A 241 -21.20 -18.42 25.09
C ALA A 241 -22.24 -17.30 25.36
N ALA A 242 -23.02 -16.90 24.37
CA ALA A 242 -24.11 -15.94 24.54
C ALA A 242 -25.11 -16.41 25.58
N SER A 243 -25.51 -17.69 25.54
CA SER A 243 -26.41 -18.29 26.54
C SER A 243 -25.81 -18.30 27.93
N ALA A 244 -24.54 -18.66 28.08
CA ALA A 244 -23.84 -18.66 29.37
C ALA A 244 -23.76 -17.24 29.97
N ILE A 245 -23.42 -16.24 29.14
CA ILE A 245 -23.35 -14.83 29.56
C ILE A 245 -24.72 -14.31 29.96
N THR A 246 -25.78 -14.63 29.20
CA THR A 246 -27.15 -14.23 29.50
C THR A 246 -27.65 -14.85 30.82
N THR A 247 -27.37 -16.13 30.99
CA THR A 247 -27.75 -16.85 32.24
C THR A 247 -27.08 -16.25 33.47
N ALA A 248 -25.79 -15.92 33.37
CA ALA A 248 -25.03 -15.31 34.47
C ALA A 248 -25.41 -13.82 34.67
N GLY A 249 -25.78 -13.11 33.62
CA GLY A 249 -26.17 -11.68 33.67
C GLY A 249 -27.53 -11.41 34.32
N GLY A 250 -28.44 -12.36 34.20
CA GLY A 250 -29.82 -12.20 34.75
C GLY A 250 -30.52 -10.96 34.19
N ALA A 251 -30.91 -10.02 35.04
CA ALA A 251 -31.51 -8.76 34.67
C ALA A 251 -30.51 -7.65 34.31
N ASN A 252 -29.22 -7.84 34.66
CA ASN A 252 -28.18 -6.82 34.54
C ASN A 252 -27.60 -6.70 33.11
N PHE A 253 -27.45 -7.81 32.42
CA PHE A 253 -26.97 -7.84 31.03
C PHE A 253 -27.38 -9.14 30.34
N SER A 254 -27.46 -9.10 29.03
CA SER A 254 -27.76 -10.26 28.20
C SER A 254 -26.81 -10.29 26.99
N ALA A 255 -26.64 -11.44 26.37
CA ALA A 255 -25.82 -11.59 25.19
C ALA A 255 -26.57 -12.30 24.07
N ALA A 256 -26.29 -11.91 22.83
CA ALA A 256 -26.85 -12.52 21.63
C ALA A 256 -25.79 -12.56 20.53
N VAL A 257 -25.96 -13.47 19.58
CA VAL A 257 -25.15 -13.48 18.36
C VAL A 257 -25.91 -12.71 17.29
N VAL A 258 -25.33 -11.58 16.86
CA VAL A 258 -25.93 -10.71 15.84
C VAL A 258 -24.95 -10.58 14.68
N SER A 259 -25.32 -11.01 13.48
CA SER A 259 -24.48 -11.00 12.28
C SER A 259 -23.10 -11.65 12.48
N GLY A 260 -23.06 -12.82 13.15
CA GLY A 260 -21.82 -13.55 13.43
C GLY A 260 -20.93 -12.94 14.54
N LYS A 261 -21.41 -11.95 15.26
CA LYS A 261 -20.71 -11.29 16.38
C LYS A 261 -21.43 -11.58 17.70
N LEU A 262 -20.65 -11.76 18.76
CA LEU A 262 -21.23 -11.85 20.09
C LEU A 262 -21.41 -10.43 20.64
N VAL A 263 -22.66 -10.05 20.88
CA VAL A 263 -23.04 -8.73 21.42
C VAL A 263 -23.59 -8.90 22.83
N VAL A 264 -22.98 -8.26 23.81
CA VAL A 264 -23.46 -8.21 25.17
C VAL A 264 -24.07 -6.84 25.40
N THR A 265 -25.32 -6.83 25.90
CA THR A 265 -26.11 -5.60 26.10
C THR A 265 -26.48 -5.46 27.55
N GLY A 266 -26.28 -4.29 28.15
CA GLY A 266 -26.72 -3.98 29.51
C GLY A 266 -28.25 -3.95 29.62
N GLY A 267 -28.77 -4.33 30.78
CA GLY A 267 -30.21 -4.52 31.04
C GLY A 267 -31.04 -3.25 31.08
N ALA A 268 -30.46 -2.07 31.24
CA ALA A 268 -31.18 -0.80 31.32
C ALA A 268 -30.51 0.33 30.54
N VAL A 269 -31.28 1.26 30.03
CA VAL A 269 -30.82 2.49 29.40
C VAL A 269 -30.48 3.57 30.44
N GLY A 270 -29.55 4.43 30.14
CA GLY A 270 -29.17 5.57 31.00
C GLY A 270 -27.67 5.83 30.99
N THR A 271 -27.28 7.08 31.12
CA THR A 271 -25.89 7.55 31.01
C THR A 271 -24.95 7.04 32.11
N THR A 272 -25.48 6.51 33.21
CA THR A 272 -24.71 5.96 34.32
C THR A 272 -24.59 4.43 34.30
N ASN A 273 -25.29 3.75 33.39
CA ASN A 273 -25.32 2.29 33.27
C ASN A 273 -24.21 1.77 32.36
N THR A 274 -22.97 1.89 32.78
CA THR A 274 -21.81 1.38 32.04
C THR A 274 -21.70 -0.13 32.17
N LEU A 275 -21.31 -0.81 31.11
CA LEU A 275 -20.92 -2.22 31.10
C LEU A 275 -19.42 -2.32 30.84
N THR A 276 -18.68 -2.85 31.82
CA THR A 276 -17.25 -3.08 31.68
C THR A 276 -16.94 -4.57 31.73
N GLN A 277 -15.90 -4.98 31.03
CA GLN A 277 -15.47 -6.37 30.93
C GLN A 277 -14.03 -6.50 31.42
N GLY A 278 -13.78 -7.57 32.19
CA GLY A 278 -12.45 -8.08 32.50
C GLY A 278 -12.27 -9.50 31.95
N GLY A 279 -11.04 -9.90 31.69
CA GLY A 279 -10.70 -11.18 31.08
C GLY A 279 -10.65 -11.08 29.55
N THR A 280 -10.12 -12.11 28.92
CA THR A 280 -10.01 -12.23 27.45
C THR A 280 -10.78 -13.45 26.99
N LEU A 281 -11.59 -13.28 25.94
CA LEU A 281 -12.20 -14.38 25.20
C LEU A 281 -11.29 -14.70 24.01
N THR A 282 -10.82 -15.94 23.94
CA THR A 282 -9.97 -16.36 22.82
C THR A 282 -10.69 -17.43 22.01
N ASP A 283 -10.52 -17.38 20.69
CA ASP A 283 -11.03 -18.42 19.82
C ASP A 283 -10.22 -19.71 20.02
N ALA A 284 -10.89 -20.85 20.25
CA ALA A 284 -10.25 -22.14 20.42
C ALA A 284 -9.60 -22.65 19.13
N ASN A 285 -9.98 -22.08 18.00
CA ASN A 285 -9.37 -22.36 16.71
C ASN A 285 -7.98 -21.70 16.56
N SER A 286 -7.51 -20.97 17.59
CA SER A 286 -6.20 -20.35 17.66
C SER A 286 -5.07 -21.26 18.16
N THR A 287 -5.33 -22.51 18.50
CA THR A 287 -4.25 -23.50 18.58
C THR A 287 -3.74 -23.72 17.17
N PRO A 288 -2.40 -23.66 16.93
CA PRO A 288 -1.88 -24.06 15.64
C PRO A 288 -2.46 -25.42 15.29
N ALA A 289 -3.33 -25.48 14.31
CA ALA A 289 -3.89 -26.74 13.85
C ALA A 289 -2.74 -27.68 13.50
N PRO A 290 -2.78 -28.95 13.92
CA PRO A 290 -1.85 -29.90 13.37
C PRO A 290 -2.00 -29.83 11.85
N ALA A 291 -0.89 -29.58 11.16
CA ALA A 291 -0.74 -29.45 9.70
C ALA A 291 -2.01 -29.82 8.91
N GLY A 292 -2.73 -28.87 8.34
CA GLY A 292 -3.69 -29.16 7.31
C GLY A 292 -5.08 -28.52 7.29
N THR A 293 -5.42 -27.46 8.06
CA THR A 293 -6.81 -27.00 8.13
C THR A 293 -7.08 -25.59 7.60
N ALA A 294 -6.09 -24.75 7.40
CA ALA A 294 -6.26 -23.48 6.69
C ALA A 294 -5.07 -23.23 5.76
N PRO A 295 -5.28 -23.00 4.46
CA PRO A 295 -4.18 -22.64 3.57
C PRO A 295 -3.43 -21.42 4.08
N GLY A 296 -2.09 -21.51 4.18
CA GLY A 296 -1.22 -20.44 4.66
C GLY A 296 -1.00 -20.35 6.17
N ALA A 297 -1.49 -21.33 6.94
CA ALA A 297 -1.18 -21.43 8.37
C ALA A 297 0.31 -21.73 8.62
N GLY A 298 0.96 -22.38 7.67
CA GLY A 298 2.34 -22.84 7.76
C GLY A 298 2.51 -24.11 8.60
N VAL A 299 3.61 -24.81 8.37
CA VAL A 299 3.97 -26.02 9.10
C VAL A 299 5.19 -25.77 9.97
N ASP A 300 5.09 -26.13 11.25
CA ASP A 300 6.18 -26.06 12.19
C ASP A 300 6.92 -27.41 12.28
N PHE A 301 8.01 -27.54 11.54
CA PHE A 301 8.86 -28.71 11.53
C PHE A 301 9.79 -28.82 12.76
N THR A 302 9.72 -27.92 13.74
CA THR A 302 10.45 -28.04 15.01
C THR A 302 9.72 -28.93 16.02
N GLN A 303 8.45 -29.27 15.77
CA GLN A 303 7.65 -30.11 16.63
C GLN A 303 8.25 -31.55 16.73
N ALA A 304 8.28 -32.11 17.93
CA ALA A 304 8.89 -33.42 18.20
C ALA A 304 8.32 -34.57 17.34
N SER A 305 7.06 -34.44 16.92
CA SER A 305 6.37 -35.44 16.09
C SER A 305 6.86 -35.49 14.64
N ILE A 306 7.48 -34.44 14.14
CA ILE A 306 7.89 -34.27 12.73
C ILE A 306 9.31 -33.72 12.56
N SER A 307 9.98 -33.36 13.67
CA SER A 307 11.35 -32.84 13.62
C SER A 307 12.38 -33.90 13.22
N THR A 308 12.06 -35.19 13.35
CA THR A 308 12.93 -36.32 12.99
C THR A 308 12.16 -37.31 12.14
N LEU A 309 12.82 -37.86 11.12
CA LEU A 309 12.27 -38.87 10.25
C LEU A 309 12.67 -40.27 10.78
N THR A 310 11.69 -41.04 11.22
CA THR A 310 11.83 -42.44 11.65
C THR A 310 10.73 -43.26 11.00
N ALA A 311 10.81 -44.58 11.03
CA ALA A 311 9.73 -45.42 10.51
C ALA A 311 8.37 -45.15 11.18
N SER A 312 8.37 -44.75 12.46
CA SER A 312 7.15 -44.44 13.21
C SER A 312 6.59 -43.01 12.94
N THR A 313 7.47 -42.07 12.64
CA THR A 313 7.06 -40.68 12.35
C THR A 313 6.85 -40.38 10.86
N ALA A 314 7.29 -41.31 9.98
CA ALA A 314 7.32 -41.09 8.54
C ALA A 314 5.96 -40.72 7.92
N ALA A 315 4.88 -41.34 8.36
CA ALA A 315 3.54 -41.05 7.89
C ALA A 315 3.08 -39.62 8.32
N THR A 316 3.44 -39.20 9.53
CA THR A 316 3.14 -37.85 10.04
C THR A 316 3.98 -36.79 9.30
N VAL A 317 5.28 -37.09 9.09
CA VAL A 317 6.17 -36.22 8.31
C VAL A 317 5.68 -36.05 6.87
N LEU A 318 5.24 -37.17 6.24
CA LEU A 318 4.66 -37.14 4.89
C LEU A 318 3.45 -36.23 4.81
N THR A 319 2.51 -36.38 5.75
CA THR A 319 1.32 -35.49 5.80
C THR A 319 1.70 -34.05 6.01
N SER A 320 2.62 -33.78 6.93
CA SER A 320 3.08 -32.41 7.23
C SER A 320 3.83 -31.77 6.04
N ALA A 321 4.69 -32.55 5.36
CA ALA A 321 5.39 -32.07 4.18
C ALA A 321 4.41 -31.76 3.01
N THR A 322 3.38 -32.59 2.83
CA THR A 322 2.33 -32.34 1.82
C THR A 322 1.51 -31.12 2.16
N SER A 323 1.18 -30.91 3.43
CA SER A 323 0.50 -29.69 3.89
C SER A 323 1.37 -28.44 3.68
N ALA A 324 2.67 -28.54 4.00
CA ALA A 324 3.61 -27.45 3.76
C ALA A 324 3.71 -27.09 2.27
N ILE A 325 3.66 -28.06 1.37
CA ILE A 325 3.61 -27.79 -0.09
C ILE A 325 2.33 -27.03 -0.45
N ALA A 326 1.19 -27.42 0.11
CA ALA A 326 -0.07 -26.72 -0.14
C ALA A 326 -0.04 -25.28 0.41
N ASP A 327 0.53 -25.07 1.59
CA ASP A 327 0.68 -23.75 2.20
C ASP A 327 1.65 -22.85 1.41
N VAL A 328 2.78 -23.40 0.96
CA VAL A 328 3.72 -22.68 0.08
C VAL A 328 3.06 -22.35 -1.27
N ALA A 329 2.28 -23.26 -1.84
CA ALA A 329 1.53 -22.98 -3.07
C ALA A 329 0.50 -21.87 -2.88
N TYR A 330 -0.21 -21.86 -1.75
CA TYR A 330 -1.13 -20.78 -1.39
C TYR A 330 -0.39 -19.44 -1.24
N GLN A 331 0.73 -19.43 -0.52
CA GLN A 331 1.57 -18.24 -0.35
C GLN A 331 2.02 -17.69 -1.70
N ARG A 332 2.49 -18.54 -2.61
CA ARG A 332 2.84 -18.16 -3.99
C ARG A 332 1.64 -17.60 -4.76
N GLY A 333 0.45 -18.15 -4.53
CA GLY A 333 -0.80 -17.63 -5.11
C GLY A 333 -1.10 -16.20 -4.63
N VAL A 334 -0.92 -15.92 -3.34
CA VAL A 334 -1.08 -14.57 -2.76
C VAL A 334 -0.05 -13.60 -3.36
N LEU A 335 1.24 -14.02 -3.44
CA LEU A 335 2.28 -13.20 -4.08
C LEU A 335 1.94 -12.87 -5.54
N GLY A 336 1.43 -13.86 -6.29
CA GLY A 336 0.98 -13.66 -7.66
C GLY A 336 -0.18 -12.66 -7.77
N ALA A 337 -1.13 -12.71 -6.85
CA ALA A 337 -2.23 -11.74 -6.79
C ALA A 337 -1.71 -10.32 -6.50
N ASN A 338 -0.80 -10.17 -5.53
CA ASN A 338 -0.19 -8.88 -5.19
C ASN A 338 0.65 -8.32 -6.36
N ILE A 339 1.38 -9.16 -7.09
CA ILE A 339 2.11 -8.76 -8.31
C ILE A 339 1.13 -8.23 -9.37
N ASN A 340 0.00 -8.90 -9.57
CA ASN A 340 -1.01 -8.44 -10.52
C ASN A 340 -1.63 -7.10 -10.09
N GLU A 341 -1.90 -6.93 -8.81
CA GLU A 341 -2.44 -5.68 -8.25
C GLU A 341 -1.45 -4.52 -8.44
N LEU A 342 -0.17 -4.73 -8.08
CA LEU A 342 0.88 -3.73 -8.31
C LEU A 342 1.05 -3.42 -9.80
N THR A 343 0.98 -4.42 -10.66
CA THR A 343 1.07 -4.23 -12.12
C THR A 343 -0.11 -3.41 -12.65
N ALA A 344 -1.32 -3.66 -12.15
CA ALA A 344 -2.50 -2.87 -12.49
C ALA A 344 -2.36 -1.42 -11.99
N ALA A 345 -1.88 -1.23 -10.76
CA ALA A 345 -1.58 0.09 -10.21
C ALA A 345 -0.55 0.85 -11.06
N SER A 346 0.52 0.18 -11.52
CA SER A 346 1.51 0.75 -12.44
C SER A 346 0.86 1.23 -13.76
N GLY A 347 -0.08 0.46 -14.29
CA GLY A 347 -0.85 0.84 -15.48
C GLY A 347 -1.67 2.11 -15.30
N VAL A 348 -2.33 2.24 -14.15
CA VAL A 348 -3.10 3.45 -13.80
C VAL A 348 -2.17 4.66 -13.65
N VAL A 349 -1.09 4.52 -12.86
CA VAL A 349 -0.09 5.57 -12.66
C VAL A 349 0.52 6.04 -13.98
N SER A 350 0.86 5.11 -14.87
CA SER A 350 1.41 5.44 -16.19
C SER A 350 0.40 6.19 -17.07
N SER A 351 -0.87 5.78 -17.04
CA SER A 351 -1.93 6.45 -17.79
C SER A 351 -2.17 7.87 -17.27
N GLU A 352 -2.17 8.03 -15.95
CA GLU A 352 -2.30 9.34 -15.31
C GLU A 352 -1.13 10.25 -15.63
N GLN A 353 0.11 9.75 -15.59
CA GLN A 353 1.31 10.50 -15.96
C GLN A 353 1.22 11.01 -17.40
N VAL A 354 0.75 10.20 -18.36
CA VAL A 354 0.54 10.63 -19.75
C VAL A 354 -0.51 11.74 -19.84
N ASN A 355 -1.61 11.60 -19.12
CA ASN A 355 -2.67 12.62 -19.09
C ASN A 355 -2.19 13.93 -18.48
N LEU A 356 -1.46 13.88 -17.36
CA LEU A 356 -0.90 15.08 -16.73
C LEU A 356 0.18 15.74 -17.60
N THR A 357 1.03 14.95 -18.27
CA THR A 357 2.00 15.47 -19.24
C THR A 357 1.30 16.16 -20.42
N SER A 358 0.20 15.58 -20.91
CA SER A 358 -0.61 16.21 -21.94
C SER A 358 -1.26 17.52 -21.47
N ALA A 359 -1.76 17.53 -20.23
CA ALA A 359 -2.34 18.74 -19.61
C ALA A 359 -1.26 19.82 -19.40
N GLU A 360 -0.10 19.47 -18.92
CA GLU A 360 1.05 20.35 -18.75
C GLU A 360 1.48 20.97 -20.10
N ASN A 361 1.60 20.15 -21.14
CA ASN A 361 1.92 20.62 -22.49
C ASN A 361 0.86 21.58 -23.05
N ASN A 362 -0.43 21.34 -22.77
CA ASN A 362 -1.51 22.26 -23.18
C ASN A 362 -1.39 23.64 -22.51
N VAL A 363 -0.84 23.70 -21.29
CA VAL A 363 -0.62 24.95 -20.57
C VAL A 363 0.67 25.64 -21.02
N THR A 364 1.75 24.87 -21.22
CA THR A 364 3.10 25.43 -21.41
C THR A 364 3.56 25.50 -22.85
N ALA A 365 3.07 24.63 -23.72
CA ALA A 365 3.59 24.53 -25.09
C ALA A 365 3.33 25.77 -25.93
N THR A 366 4.34 26.18 -26.67
CA THR A 366 4.28 27.26 -27.64
C THR A 366 3.63 26.81 -28.94
N ASN A 367 2.69 27.60 -29.46
CA ASN A 367 2.22 27.45 -30.83
C ASN A 367 3.28 28.02 -31.80
N TYR A 368 4.11 27.16 -32.33
CA TYR A 368 5.23 27.53 -33.21
C TYR A 368 4.79 28.32 -34.45
N ALA A 369 3.62 28.02 -35.03
CA ALA A 369 3.13 28.71 -36.22
C ALA A 369 2.79 30.17 -35.90
N GLN A 370 2.12 30.40 -34.76
CA GLN A 370 1.80 31.72 -34.28
C GLN A 370 3.07 32.50 -33.86
N ALA A 371 3.97 31.85 -33.13
CA ALA A 371 5.22 32.46 -32.69
C ALA A 371 6.12 32.86 -33.86
N ALA A 372 6.21 32.03 -34.92
CA ALA A 372 6.95 32.35 -36.14
C ALA A 372 6.33 33.55 -36.91
N SER A 373 5.01 33.62 -36.96
CA SER A 373 4.29 34.77 -37.53
C SER A 373 4.56 36.05 -36.75
N ASP A 374 4.48 35.96 -35.42
CA ASP A 374 4.75 37.10 -34.54
C ASP A 374 6.22 37.52 -34.58
N LEU A 375 7.16 36.57 -34.71
CA LEU A 375 8.59 36.86 -34.94
C LEU A 375 8.78 37.69 -36.23
N SER A 376 8.20 37.27 -37.33
CA SER A 376 8.28 37.97 -38.62
C SER A 376 7.68 39.36 -38.54
N LYS A 377 6.51 39.47 -37.89
CA LYS A 377 5.84 40.76 -37.66
C LYS A 377 6.72 41.72 -36.84
N TYR A 378 7.29 41.27 -35.72
CA TYR A 378 8.10 42.16 -34.89
C TYR A 378 9.46 42.48 -35.53
N GLN A 379 10.02 41.60 -36.36
CA GLN A 379 11.19 41.93 -37.16
C GLN A 379 10.90 43.07 -38.15
N VAL A 380 9.78 43.00 -38.89
CA VAL A 380 9.35 44.05 -39.82
C VAL A 380 9.06 45.36 -39.04
N LEU A 381 8.35 45.30 -37.88
CA LEU A 381 8.06 46.45 -37.08
C LEU A 381 9.34 47.09 -36.51
N SER A 382 10.33 46.31 -36.11
CA SER A 382 11.63 46.81 -35.65
C SER A 382 12.36 47.57 -36.77
N GLN A 383 12.41 47.02 -37.98
CA GLN A 383 13.03 47.65 -39.12
C GLN A 383 12.32 48.92 -39.56
N THR A 384 10.97 48.91 -39.58
CA THR A 384 10.16 50.10 -39.88
C THR A 384 10.25 51.16 -38.79
N GLY A 385 10.32 50.74 -37.50
CA GLY A 385 10.53 51.64 -36.37
C GLY A 385 11.86 52.40 -36.45
N ILE A 386 12.95 51.72 -36.80
CA ILE A 386 14.26 52.34 -37.01
C ILE A 386 14.17 53.36 -38.16
N SER A 387 13.52 53.00 -39.26
CA SER A 387 13.32 53.92 -40.41
C SER A 387 12.47 55.14 -40.07
N ALA A 388 11.42 54.95 -39.24
CA ALA A 388 10.57 56.03 -38.77
C ALA A 388 11.32 57.03 -37.86
N ILE A 389 12.20 56.51 -36.96
CA ILE A 389 13.06 57.37 -36.12
C ILE A 389 14.04 58.15 -36.99
N ALA A 390 14.65 57.53 -37.99
CA ALA A 390 15.52 58.23 -38.93
C ALA A 390 14.77 59.35 -39.66
N GLN A 391 13.56 59.08 -40.16
CA GLN A 391 12.75 60.07 -40.84
C GLN A 391 12.31 61.20 -39.91
N ALA A 392 11.91 60.90 -38.65
CA ALA A 392 11.53 61.93 -37.67
C ALA A 392 12.70 62.87 -37.31
N ASN A 393 13.94 62.38 -37.39
CA ASN A 393 15.14 63.19 -37.16
C ASN A 393 15.46 64.07 -38.36
N THR A 394 15.25 63.61 -39.63
CA THR A 394 15.48 64.42 -40.84
C THR A 394 14.54 65.61 -40.95
N VAL A 395 13.26 65.44 -40.58
CA VAL A 395 12.27 66.52 -40.58
C VAL A 395 12.71 67.68 -39.64
N GLN A 396 13.31 67.38 -38.49
CA GLN A 396 13.83 68.45 -37.62
C GLN A 396 15.07 69.14 -38.22
N GLN A 397 15.91 68.49 -38.90
CA GLN A 397 17.07 69.07 -39.59
C GLN A 397 16.65 69.94 -40.70
N GLU A 398 15.60 69.59 -41.45
CA GLU A 398 14.99 70.49 -42.49
C GLU A 398 14.39 71.77 -41.91
N VAL A 399 13.65 71.66 -40.79
CA VAL A 399 13.11 72.84 -40.09
C VAL A 399 14.23 73.76 -39.58
N LEU A 400 15.32 73.18 -39.06
CA LEU A 400 16.48 73.96 -38.63
C LEU A 400 17.17 74.65 -39.79
N LYS A 401 17.24 74.07 -40.99
CA LYS A 401 17.77 74.63 -42.22
C LYS A 401 16.90 75.79 -42.77
N LEU A 402 15.58 75.75 -42.53
CA LEU A 402 14.66 76.77 -42.95
C LEU A 402 14.67 77.99 -41.98
N LEU A 403 15.21 77.86 -40.79
CA LEU A 403 15.35 78.87 -39.77
C LEU A 403 16.72 79.58 -39.78
N GLN A 404 17.69 79.09 -40.57
CA GLN A 404 19.01 79.70 -40.84
C GLN A 404 19.02 80.46 -42.14
#